data_fae80287f2bb98227c3577434c13528b
#
_entry.id   fae80287f2bb98227c3577434c13528b
#
_cell.length_a   1.000
_cell.length_b   1.000
_cell.length_c   1.000
_cell.angle_alpha   90.00
_cell.angle_beta   90.00
_cell.angle_gamma   90.00
#
_symmetry.space_group_name_H-M   'P 1'
#
loop_
_entity.id
_entity.type
_entity.pdbx_description
1 polymer ?
#
loop_
_entity_poly.entity_id
_entity_poly.type
_entity_poly.pdbx_seq_one_letter_code
_entity_poly.pdbx_strand_id
1 'polypeptide(L)'
;IPYLKSLGITTIELLPVFAFDSNDAPEGLVNYWGYSPINWFTPHQDFVDSCNPLEARKQFKKLVEVCHDNELEVLIDVVYNHTTEGNQNGPSISWKNFGPKTYYHQDDKENYQDVSGCGNSIAANRPLVRKLILESLRCWAIELGVDGFRFDLGIALSRGENLIPLDKPPLFEEIEADPKLSDVKLISEPWDCGG
;
A
#
# COMPACT_ATOMS: atom_id res chain seq x y z
N ILE A 1 6.24 -0.22 -23.83
CA ILE A 1 5.13 -1.18 -24.07
C ILE A 1 5.48 -2.16 -25.20
N PRO A 2 5.91 -1.75 -26.44
CA PRO A 2 6.19 -2.72 -27.51
C PRO A 2 7.17 -3.84 -27.13
N TYR A 3 8.24 -3.50 -26.40
CA TYR A 3 9.19 -4.49 -25.89
C TYR A 3 8.53 -5.50 -24.93
N LEU A 4 7.70 -5.03 -23.99
CA LEU A 4 6.99 -5.90 -23.05
C LEU A 4 6.04 -6.86 -23.78
N LYS A 5 5.31 -6.37 -24.78
CA LYS A 5 4.46 -7.21 -25.65
C LYS A 5 5.28 -8.25 -26.39
N SER A 6 6.47 -7.90 -26.88
CA SER A 6 7.34 -8.86 -27.60
C SER A 6 7.86 -9.99 -26.71
N LEU A 7 7.88 -9.79 -25.38
CA LEU A 7 8.20 -10.84 -24.42
C LEU A 7 7.03 -11.78 -24.11
N GLY A 8 5.83 -11.48 -24.62
CA GLY A 8 4.62 -12.29 -24.39
C GLY A 8 4.01 -12.12 -23.00
N ILE A 9 4.36 -11.08 -22.25
CA ILE A 9 3.73 -10.81 -20.95
C ILE A 9 2.33 -10.24 -21.16
N THR A 10 1.46 -10.46 -20.17
CA THR A 10 0.07 -10.00 -20.16
C THR A 10 -0.22 -9.05 -19.01
N THR A 11 0.63 -9.02 -17.99
CA THR A 11 0.42 -8.25 -16.76
C THR A 11 1.73 -7.61 -16.33
N ILE A 12 1.65 -6.35 -15.91
CA ILE A 12 2.75 -5.59 -15.31
C ILE A 12 2.45 -5.43 -13.83
N GLU A 13 3.38 -5.80 -12.96
CA GLU A 13 3.35 -5.47 -11.54
C GLU A 13 4.34 -4.35 -11.25
N LEU A 14 3.84 -3.23 -10.78
CA LEU A 14 4.66 -2.07 -10.44
C LEU A 14 5.09 -2.13 -8.97
N LEU A 15 6.34 -1.76 -8.69
CA LEU A 15 6.78 -1.41 -7.33
C LEU A 15 5.84 -0.36 -6.71
N PRO A 16 5.87 -0.14 -5.38
CA PRO A 16 4.94 0.77 -4.73
C PRO A 16 4.86 2.13 -5.41
N VAL A 17 3.65 2.51 -5.79
CA VAL A 17 3.35 3.77 -6.48
C VAL A 17 2.68 4.80 -5.58
N PHE A 18 2.37 4.44 -4.33
CA PHE A 18 1.82 5.36 -3.34
C PHE A 18 2.77 6.53 -3.10
N ALA A 19 2.25 7.67 -2.62
CA ALA A 19 3.12 8.73 -2.12
C ALA A 19 3.96 8.20 -0.95
N PHE A 20 5.27 8.22 -1.10
CA PHE A 20 6.24 7.70 -0.14
C PHE A 20 7.29 8.75 0.22
N ASP A 21 8.09 8.51 1.25
CA ASP A 21 9.20 9.37 1.63
C ASP A 21 10.44 9.09 0.77
N SER A 22 10.76 10.00 -0.14
CA SER A 22 11.94 9.90 -1.00
C SER A 22 13.26 9.99 -0.21
N ASN A 23 13.23 10.53 1.01
CA ASN A 23 14.42 10.69 1.85
C ASN A 23 14.66 9.51 2.79
N ASP A 24 13.75 8.55 2.87
CA ASP A 24 13.94 7.32 3.64
C ASP A 24 14.90 6.38 2.91
N ALA A 25 16.17 6.78 2.90
CA ALA A 25 17.27 6.09 2.24
C ALA A 25 18.59 6.41 2.95
N PRO A 26 19.63 5.59 2.77
CA PRO A 26 20.98 5.91 3.25
C PRO A 26 21.50 7.25 2.71
N GLU A 27 22.40 7.89 3.45
CA GLU A 27 22.99 9.19 3.08
C GLU A 27 23.53 9.18 1.65
N GLY A 28 23.14 10.19 0.87
CA GLY A 28 23.53 10.34 -0.55
C GLY A 28 22.74 9.52 -1.54
N LEU A 29 21.73 8.77 -1.09
CA LEU A 29 20.80 8.02 -1.93
C LEU A 29 19.38 8.56 -1.78
N VAL A 30 18.50 8.11 -2.68
CA VAL A 30 17.05 8.37 -2.61
C VAL A 30 16.32 7.05 -2.52
N ASN A 31 15.16 7.06 -1.87
CA ASN A 31 14.29 5.90 -1.83
C ASN A 31 13.74 5.64 -3.25
N TYR A 32 14.23 4.55 -3.84
CA TYR A 32 13.83 4.12 -5.18
C TYR A 32 12.67 3.11 -5.15
N TRP A 33 12.57 2.33 -4.07
CA TRP A 33 11.66 1.19 -4.01
C TRP A 33 10.24 1.57 -3.63
N GLY A 34 10.06 2.66 -2.84
CA GLY A 34 8.75 3.16 -2.45
C GLY A 34 8.11 2.49 -1.23
N TYR A 35 8.82 1.59 -0.52
CA TYR A 35 8.29 0.91 0.67
C TYR A 35 8.34 1.77 1.94
N SER A 36 8.05 3.07 1.81
CA SER A 36 7.96 4.03 2.92
C SER A 36 6.74 4.94 2.72
N PRO A 37 5.51 4.39 2.76
CA PRO A 37 4.33 5.13 2.37
C PRO A 37 3.99 6.26 3.35
N ILE A 38 3.57 7.39 2.78
CA ILE A 38 3.01 8.55 3.50
C ILE A 38 1.49 8.58 3.34
N ASN A 39 1.00 8.29 2.13
CA ASN A 39 -0.41 8.40 1.78
C ASN A 39 -0.81 7.27 0.82
N TRP A 40 -1.97 6.65 1.07
CA TRP A 40 -2.46 5.49 0.31
C TRP A 40 -3.38 5.83 -0.88
N PHE A 41 -3.68 7.12 -1.13
CA PHE A 41 -4.71 7.54 -2.09
C PHE A 41 -4.17 8.27 -3.31
N THR A 42 -2.88 8.51 -3.40
CA THR A 42 -2.28 9.29 -4.49
C THR A 42 -0.97 8.67 -4.96
N PRO A 43 -0.71 8.68 -6.27
CA PRO A 43 0.61 8.33 -6.79
C PRO A 43 1.69 9.28 -6.27
N HIS A 44 2.92 8.76 -6.17
CA HIS A 44 4.08 9.55 -5.78
C HIS A 44 4.36 10.66 -6.80
N GLN A 45 4.58 11.87 -6.28
CA GLN A 45 4.69 13.07 -7.12
C GLN A 45 5.90 13.07 -8.06
N ASP A 46 6.98 12.39 -7.70
CA ASP A 46 8.20 12.35 -8.52
C ASP A 46 8.06 11.44 -9.75
N PHE A 47 6.94 10.70 -9.87
CA PHE A 47 6.63 9.90 -11.06
C PHE A 47 5.96 10.70 -12.17
N VAL A 48 5.75 12.00 -11.97
CA VAL A 48 5.04 12.86 -12.93
C VAL A 48 5.82 14.13 -13.24
N ASP A 49 5.65 14.66 -14.45
CA ASP A 49 6.29 15.90 -14.92
C ASP A 49 5.60 17.17 -14.39
N SER A 50 5.07 17.16 -13.17
CA SER A 50 4.31 18.28 -12.62
C SER A 50 4.34 18.30 -11.11
N CYS A 51 4.48 19.48 -10.51
CA CYS A 51 4.32 19.68 -9.06
C CYS A 51 2.84 19.70 -8.60
N ASN A 52 1.89 19.48 -9.50
CA ASN A 52 0.47 19.47 -9.18
C ASN A 52 0.01 18.02 -8.83
N PRO A 53 -0.41 17.75 -7.59
CA PRO A 53 -0.87 16.40 -7.17
C PRO A 53 -2.04 15.86 -8.00
N LEU A 54 -2.90 16.72 -8.54
CA LEU A 54 -4.00 16.29 -9.42
C LEU A 54 -3.49 15.76 -10.76
N GLU A 55 -2.36 16.25 -11.23
CA GLU A 55 -1.73 15.74 -12.46
C GLU A 55 -1.13 14.34 -12.21
N ALA A 56 -0.63 14.04 -11.03
CA ALA A 56 -0.14 12.71 -10.68
C ALA A 56 -1.22 11.62 -10.90
N ARG A 57 -2.44 11.86 -10.41
CA ARG A 57 -3.56 10.94 -10.62
C ARG A 57 -3.95 10.80 -12.09
N LYS A 58 -4.00 11.91 -12.84
CA LYS A 58 -4.34 11.88 -14.27
C LYS A 58 -3.29 11.14 -15.10
N GLN A 59 -2.00 11.39 -14.84
CA GLN A 59 -0.92 10.74 -15.57
C GLN A 59 -0.84 9.25 -15.24
N PHE A 60 -1.03 8.87 -13.97
CA PHE A 60 -1.10 7.46 -13.59
C PHE A 60 -2.29 6.76 -14.28
N LYS A 61 -3.48 7.36 -14.23
CA LYS A 61 -4.65 6.82 -14.96
C LYS A 61 -4.37 6.66 -16.45
N LYS A 62 -3.68 7.65 -17.06
CA LYS A 62 -3.29 7.57 -18.47
C LYS A 62 -2.30 6.43 -18.75
N LEU A 63 -1.37 6.17 -17.81
CA LEU A 63 -0.47 5.01 -17.90
C LEU A 63 -1.27 3.70 -17.96
N VAL A 64 -2.23 3.53 -17.04
CA VAL A 64 -3.10 2.34 -17.00
C VAL A 64 -3.90 2.21 -18.31
N GLU A 65 -4.55 3.28 -18.78
CA GLU A 65 -5.26 3.28 -20.06
C GLU A 65 -4.37 2.85 -21.24
N VAL A 66 -3.14 3.36 -21.31
CA VAL A 66 -2.19 2.98 -22.37
C VAL A 66 -1.76 1.52 -22.24
N CYS A 67 -1.65 0.96 -21.05
CA CYS A 67 -1.42 -0.46 -20.85
C CYS A 67 -2.60 -1.29 -21.37
N HIS A 68 -3.82 -0.91 -21.00
CA HIS A 68 -5.05 -1.58 -21.44
C HIS A 68 -5.23 -1.52 -22.96
N ASP A 69 -4.97 -0.38 -23.59
CA ASP A 69 -4.98 -0.24 -25.06
C ASP A 69 -4.00 -1.21 -25.77
N ASN A 70 -3.02 -1.72 -25.03
CA ASN A 70 -2.05 -2.70 -25.48
C ASN A 70 -2.28 -4.10 -24.89
N GLU A 71 -3.46 -4.38 -24.34
CA GLU A 71 -3.83 -5.67 -23.75
C GLU A 71 -2.88 -6.11 -22.61
N LEU A 72 -2.41 -5.13 -21.80
CA LEU A 72 -1.60 -5.36 -20.61
C LEU A 72 -2.40 -4.94 -19.38
N GLU A 73 -2.50 -5.82 -18.42
CA GLU A 73 -3.04 -5.52 -17.09
C GLU A 73 -1.98 -4.81 -16.24
N VAL A 74 -2.43 -4.02 -15.27
CA VAL A 74 -1.58 -3.29 -14.34
C VAL A 74 -1.93 -3.67 -12.90
N LEU A 75 -1.00 -4.31 -12.21
CA LEU A 75 -1.06 -4.54 -10.77
C LEU A 75 -0.13 -3.55 -10.07
N ILE A 76 -0.50 -3.14 -8.86
CA ILE A 76 0.35 -2.32 -8.01
C ILE A 76 0.67 -3.02 -6.70
N ASP A 77 1.90 -2.83 -6.24
CA ASP A 77 2.34 -3.24 -4.91
C ASP A 77 1.80 -2.25 -3.88
N VAL A 78 1.06 -2.75 -2.87
CA VAL A 78 0.39 -1.94 -1.87
C VAL A 78 0.97 -2.17 -0.48
N VAL A 79 1.50 -1.10 0.10
CA VAL A 79 2.16 -1.11 1.41
C VAL A 79 1.18 -0.56 2.45
N TYR A 80 0.34 -1.44 3.00
CA TYR A 80 -0.61 -1.09 4.07
C TYR A 80 -0.15 -1.52 5.47
N ASN A 81 0.92 -2.31 5.54
CA ASN A 81 1.36 -2.91 6.79
C ASN A 81 2.13 -1.94 7.71
N HIS A 82 2.73 -0.90 7.16
CA HIS A 82 3.47 0.13 7.90
C HIS A 82 3.42 1.50 7.18
N THR A 83 4.03 2.50 7.81
CA THR A 83 4.28 3.81 7.20
C THR A 83 5.73 4.25 7.44
N THR A 84 6.18 5.26 6.69
CA THR A 84 7.50 5.89 6.86
C THR A 84 7.73 6.51 8.25
N GLU A 85 6.69 6.59 9.09
CA GLU A 85 6.75 7.26 10.39
C GLU A 85 7.62 6.54 11.44
N GLY A 86 8.12 5.32 11.15
CA GLY A 86 8.93 4.55 12.07
C GLY A 86 8.26 4.35 13.44
N ASN A 87 9.05 4.29 14.51
CA ASN A 87 8.55 4.13 15.88
C ASN A 87 8.13 5.50 16.51
N GLN A 88 7.94 5.55 17.84
CA GLN A 88 7.53 6.74 18.57
C GLN A 88 8.43 7.97 18.39
N ASN A 89 9.69 7.76 18.01
CA ASN A 89 10.69 8.84 17.80
C ASN A 89 10.75 9.31 16.33
N GLY A 90 10.08 8.62 15.42
CA GLY A 90 10.04 8.98 14.01
C GLY A 90 9.12 10.17 13.71
N PRO A 91 9.12 10.66 12.46
CA PRO A 91 8.33 11.81 12.06
C PRO A 91 6.81 11.58 12.23
N SER A 92 6.03 12.66 12.20
CA SER A 92 4.56 12.64 12.22
C SER A 92 4.05 13.28 10.94
N ILE A 93 4.01 12.51 9.86
CA ILE A 93 3.70 12.97 8.49
C ILE A 93 2.60 12.14 7.81
N SER A 94 2.09 11.11 8.48
CA SER A 94 0.99 10.27 8.03
C SER A 94 -0.05 10.11 9.15
N TRP A 95 -0.39 8.90 9.56
CA TRP A 95 -1.51 8.61 10.48
C TRP A 95 -1.23 8.95 11.95
N LYS A 96 0.02 9.16 12.38
CA LYS A 96 0.35 9.61 13.74
C LYS A 96 -0.40 10.88 14.14
N ASN A 97 -0.53 11.83 13.22
CA ASN A 97 -1.22 13.09 13.46
C ASN A 97 -2.72 12.95 13.71
N PHE A 98 -3.32 11.83 13.29
CA PHE A 98 -4.76 11.55 13.41
C PHE A 98 -5.12 10.68 14.62
N GLY A 99 -4.13 10.23 15.39
CA GLY A 99 -4.31 9.42 16.59
C GLY A 99 -3.62 8.06 16.49
N PRO A 100 -2.38 7.95 16.96
CA PRO A 100 -1.55 6.76 16.78
C PRO A 100 -2.20 5.49 17.31
N LYS A 101 -2.89 5.54 18.43
CA LYS A 101 -3.63 4.39 19.01
C LYS A 101 -4.74 3.85 18.09
N THR A 102 -5.21 4.63 17.15
CA THR A 102 -6.26 4.21 16.22
C THR A 102 -5.68 3.42 15.07
N TYR A 103 -4.53 3.85 14.56
CA TYR A 103 -3.99 3.35 13.30
C TYR A 103 -2.88 2.31 13.48
N TYR A 104 -2.14 2.37 14.59
CA TYR A 104 -0.98 1.52 14.83
C TYR A 104 -1.18 0.56 16.00
N HIS A 105 -0.52 -0.58 15.94
CA HIS A 105 -0.35 -1.44 17.10
C HIS A 105 0.60 -0.78 18.10
N GLN A 106 0.16 -0.63 19.33
CA GLN A 106 0.95 -0.09 20.45
C GLN A 106 0.75 -0.93 21.70
N ASP A 107 1.78 -0.99 22.56
CA ASP A 107 1.68 -1.57 23.89
C ASP A 107 1.01 -0.60 24.88
N ASP A 108 0.83 -1.05 26.13
CA ASP A 108 0.22 -0.24 27.20
C ASP A 108 1.04 1.01 27.58
N LYS A 109 2.30 1.07 27.15
CA LYS A 109 3.21 2.21 27.37
C LYS A 109 3.29 3.12 26.15
N GLU A 110 2.42 2.90 25.16
CA GLU A 110 2.37 3.66 23.90
C GLU A 110 3.59 3.45 22.98
N ASN A 111 4.41 2.42 23.22
CA ASN A 111 5.45 2.07 22.29
C ASN A 111 4.83 1.36 21.07
N TYR A 112 5.34 1.67 19.88
CA TYR A 112 4.91 1.00 18.66
C TYR A 112 5.37 -0.44 18.65
N GLN A 113 4.45 -1.33 18.33
CA GLN A 113 4.74 -2.74 18.09
C GLN A 113 5.01 -2.93 16.60
N ASP A 114 6.02 -3.73 16.28
CA ASP A 114 6.53 -3.84 14.93
C ASP A 114 6.67 -5.30 14.50
N VAL A 115 5.90 -5.68 13.49
CA VAL A 115 6.01 -6.94 12.76
C VAL A 115 6.36 -6.72 11.29
N SER A 116 6.58 -5.44 10.90
CA SER A 116 6.98 -5.07 9.54
C SER A 116 8.50 -4.99 9.37
N GLY A 117 9.24 -4.78 10.45
CA GLY A 117 10.66 -4.46 10.41
C GLY A 117 10.97 -2.97 10.14
N CYS A 118 9.92 -2.13 10.02
CA CYS A 118 10.03 -0.71 9.67
C CYS A 118 9.73 0.24 10.85
N GLY A 119 9.60 -0.31 12.06
CA GLY A 119 9.42 0.45 13.29
C GLY A 119 7.97 0.67 13.71
N ASN A 120 6.99 0.32 12.88
CA ASN A 120 5.58 0.35 13.22
C ASN A 120 4.80 -0.72 12.44
N SER A 121 3.62 -1.04 12.94
CA SER A 121 2.66 -1.90 12.23
C SER A 121 1.28 -1.29 12.29
N ILE A 122 0.62 -1.25 11.15
CA ILE A 122 -0.76 -0.79 11.00
C ILE A 122 -1.72 -1.82 11.60
N ALA A 123 -2.66 -1.36 12.42
CA ALA A 123 -3.66 -2.20 13.08
C ALA A 123 -4.83 -2.51 12.13
N ALA A 124 -4.56 -3.29 11.09
CA ALA A 124 -5.52 -3.61 10.01
C ALA A 124 -6.75 -4.40 10.48
N ASN A 125 -6.72 -4.98 11.69
CA ASN A 125 -7.87 -5.62 12.32
C ASN A 125 -8.95 -4.63 12.80
N ARG A 126 -8.63 -3.34 12.94
CA ARG A 126 -9.55 -2.32 13.47
C ARG A 126 -10.52 -1.79 12.41
N PRO A 127 -11.82 -1.62 12.72
CA PRO A 127 -12.83 -1.26 11.71
C PRO A 127 -12.54 0.00 10.91
N LEU A 128 -12.01 1.06 11.58
CA LEU A 128 -11.67 2.32 10.90
C LEU A 128 -10.52 2.13 9.92
N VAL A 129 -9.50 1.37 10.31
CA VAL A 129 -8.32 1.10 9.47
C VAL A 129 -8.71 0.24 8.27
N ARG A 130 -9.51 -0.82 8.48
CA ARG A 130 -10.05 -1.64 7.39
C ARG A 130 -10.81 -0.80 6.37
N LYS A 131 -11.73 0.05 6.87
CA LYS A 131 -12.47 0.96 6.00
C LYS A 131 -11.56 1.84 5.17
N LEU A 132 -10.51 2.39 5.78
CA LEU A 132 -9.54 3.24 5.10
C LEU A 132 -8.79 2.47 4.00
N ILE A 133 -8.36 1.24 4.28
CA ILE A 133 -7.70 0.36 3.30
C ILE A 133 -8.66 0.02 2.15
N LEU A 134 -9.90 -0.37 2.45
CA LEU A 134 -10.92 -0.66 1.44
C LEU A 134 -11.21 0.54 0.53
N GLU A 135 -11.34 1.74 1.09
CA GLU A 135 -11.53 2.95 0.27
C GLU A 135 -10.31 3.26 -0.60
N SER A 136 -9.10 2.98 -0.10
CA SER A 136 -7.88 3.10 -0.91
C SER A 136 -7.89 2.08 -2.07
N LEU A 137 -8.16 0.81 -1.82
CA LEU A 137 -8.26 -0.22 -2.86
C LEU A 137 -9.31 0.15 -3.92
N ARG A 138 -10.49 0.60 -3.49
CA ARG A 138 -11.54 1.08 -4.40
C ARG A 138 -11.11 2.28 -5.23
N CYS A 139 -10.39 3.23 -4.61
CA CYS A 139 -9.85 4.39 -5.31
C CYS A 139 -8.90 3.96 -6.45
N TRP A 140 -8.00 3.03 -6.18
CA TRP A 140 -7.05 2.55 -7.17
C TRP A 140 -7.71 1.69 -8.26
N ALA A 141 -8.60 0.77 -7.88
CA ALA A 141 -9.27 -0.10 -8.85
C ALA A 141 -10.28 0.66 -9.71
N ILE A 142 -11.16 1.47 -9.08
CA ILE A 142 -12.31 2.06 -9.79
C ILE A 142 -11.95 3.39 -10.45
N GLU A 143 -11.21 4.26 -9.73
CA GLU A 143 -10.94 5.60 -10.25
C GLU A 143 -9.68 5.65 -11.11
N LEU A 144 -8.65 4.87 -10.74
CA LEU A 144 -7.36 4.84 -11.45
C LEU A 144 -7.23 3.63 -12.40
N GLY A 145 -8.10 2.62 -12.26
CA GLY A 145 -8.27 1.55 -13.23
C GLY A 145 -7.27 0.40 -13.11
N VAL A 146 -6.60 0.20 -11.95
CA VAL A 146 -5.69 -0.94 -11.79
C VAL A 146 -6.44 -2.27 -11.73
N ASP A 147 -5.84 -3.33 -12.25
CA ASP A 147 -6.45 -4.65 -12.38
C ASP A 147 -6.19 -5.56 -11.17
N GLY A 148 -5.33 -5.11 -10.25
CA GLY A 148 -5.05 -5.90 -9.05
C GLY A 148 -4.01 -5.30 -8.13
N PHE A 149 -3.77 -6.03 -7.03
CA PHE A 149 -2.92 -5.61 -5.92
C PHE A 149 -2.01 -6.75 -5.45
N ARG A 150 -0.75 -6.45 -5.22
CA ARG A 150 0.17 -7.29 -4.46
C ARG A 150 0.33 -6.68 -3.07
N PHE A 151 -0.05 -7.39 -2.03
CA PHE A 151 0.04 -6.93 -0.65
C PHE A 151 1.42 -7.24 -0.08
N ASP A 152 2.18 -6.20 0.17
CA ASP A 152 3.44 -6.25 0.90
C ASP A 152 3.21 -6.76 2.33
N LEU A 153 4.03 -7.71 2.78
CA LEU A 153 3.94 -8.34 4.12
C LEU A 153 2.50 -8.70 4.52
N GLY A 154 1.80 -9.46 3.68
CA GLY A 154 0.38 -9.75 3.86
C GLY A 154 0.02 -10.37 5.21
N ILE A 155 0.93 -11.12 5.85
CA ILE A 155 0.71 -11.67 7.19
C ILE A 155 0.57 -10.57 8.25
N ALA A 156 1.31 -9.47 8.15
CA ALA A 156 1.18 -8.34 9.07
C ALA A 156 -0.26 -7.79 9.10
N LEU A 157 -0.95 -7.78 7.96
CA LEU A 157 -2.35 -7.33 7.84
C LEU A 157 -3.38 -8.32 8.38
N SER A 158 -2.97 -9.57 8.64
CA SER A 158 -3.82 -10.62 9.22
C SER A 158 -3.84 -10.63 10.74
N ARG A 159 -3.01 -9.82 11.40
CA ARG A 159 -2.81 -9.88 12.84
C ARG A 159 -3.91 -9.17 13.63
N GLY A 160 -4.31 -9.79 14.76
CA GLY A 160 -5.22 -9.21 15.76
C GLY A 160 -4.54 -8.22 16.70
N GLU A 161 -5.28 -7.75 17.72
CA GLU A 161 -4.76 -6.78 18.71
C GLU A 161 -3.53 -7.27 19.49
N ASN A 162 -3.36 -8.58 19.62
CA ASN A 162 -2.22 -9.22 20.30
C ASN A 162 -1.08 -9.59 19.33
N LEU A 163 -1.12 -9.09 18.09
CA LEU A 163 -0.19 -9.40 17.00
C LEU A 163 -0.11 -10.89 16.62
N ILE A 164 -1.08 -11.70 17.03
CA ILE A 164 -1.19 -13.10 16.56
C ILE A 164 -1.99 -13.08 15.24
N PRO A 165 -1.51 -13.79 14.18
CA PRO A 165 -2.28 -13.97 12.97
C PRO A 165 -3.64 -14.59 13.25
N LEU A 166 -4.69 -14.07 12.62
CA LEU A 166 -6.06 -14.59 12.74
C LEU A 166 -6.33 -15.60 11.64
N ASP A 167 -7.05 -16.67 11.96
CA ASP A 167 -7.48 -17.65 10.96
C ASP A 167 -8.42 -17.05 9.91
N LYS A 168 -9.18 -16.05 10.31
CA LYS A 168 -10.10 -15.27 9.46
C LYS A 168 -9.83 -13.78 9.66
N PRO A 169 -8.85 -13.23 8.99
CA PRO A 169 -8.52 -11.81 9.10
C PRO A 169 -9.65 -10.96 8.53
N PRO A 170 -10.30 -10.09 9.32
CA PRO A 170 -11.49 -9.38 8.88
C PRO A 170 -11.24 -8.45 7.68
N LEU A 171 -10.02 -7.93 7.50
CA LEU A 171 -9.69 -7.15 6.31
C LEU A 171 -9.84 -7.96 5.03
N PHE A 172 -9.29 -9.16 4.99
CA PHE A 172 -9.34 -9.99 3.78
C PHE A 172 -10.76 -10.54 3.53
N GLU A 173 -11.51 -10.86 4.60
CA GLU A 173 -12.93 -11.22 4.45
C GLU A 173 -13.75 -10.05 3.88
N GLU A 174 -13.49 -8.81 4.31
CA GLU A 174 -14.16 -7.63 3.78
C GLU A 174 -13.75 -7.29 2.33
N ILE A 175 -12.48 -7.53 1.95
CA ILE A 175 -12.03 -7.38 0.56
C ILE A 175 -12.72 -8.40 -0.34
N GLU A 176 -12.76 -9.68 0.07
CA GLU A 176 -13.41 -10.76 -0.69
C GLU A 176 -14.92 -10.52 -0.85
N ALA A 177 -15.57 -9.98 0.18
CA ALA A 177 -17.00 -9.69 0.16
C ALA A 177 -17.36 -8.39 -0.58
N ASP A 178 -16.38 -7.59 -0.99
CA ASP A 178 -16.64 -6.30 -1.62
C ASP A 178 -16.98 -6.46 -3.11
N PRO A 179 -18.25 -6.19 -3.54
CA PRO A 179 -18.64 -6.34 -4.93
C PRO A 179 -17.92 -5.39 -5.90
N LYS A 180 -17.27 -4.34 -5.39
CA LYS A 180 -16.47 -3.40 -6.18
C LYS A 180 -15.05 -3.90 -6.44
N LEU A 181 -14.62 -4.91 -5.71
CA LEU A 181 -13.29 -5.51 -5.80
C LEU A 181 -13.35 -6.97 -6.31
N SER A 182 -14.53 -7.46 -6.73
CA SER A 182 -14.74 -8.86 -7.14
C SER A 182 -13.90 -9.30 -8.34
N ASP A 183 -13.56 -8.36 -9.21
CA ASP A 183 -12.85 -8.65 -10.46
C ASP A 183 -11.35 -8.34 -10.40
N VAL A 184 -10.85 -7.80 -9.26
CA VAL A 184 -9.44 -7.47 -9.11
C VAL A 184 -8.60 -8.70 -8.74
N LYS A 185 -7.39 -8.78 -9.25
CA LYS A 185 -6.41 -9.80 -8.88
C LYS A 185 -5.77 -9.47 -7.54
N LEU A 186 -5.70 -10.45 -6.65
CA LEU A 186 -5.10 -10.30 -5.33
C LEU A 186 -3.92 -11.27 -5.17
N ILE A 187 -2.77 -10.71 -4.85
CA ILE A 187 -1.54 -11.44 -4.56
C ILE A 187 -1.12 -11.06 -3.16
N SER A 188 -0.71 -11.99 -2.33
CA SER A 188 -0.19 -11.71 -0.99
C SER A 188 1.24 -12.20 -0.87
N GLU A 189 2.10 -11.36 -0.34
CA GLU A 189 3.39 -11.79 0.17
C GLU A 189 3.15 -12.56 1.49
N PRO A 190 3.48 -13.88 1.57
CA PRO A 190 2.97 -14.75 2.62
C PRO A 190 3.88 -14.81 3.86
N TRP A 191 4.40 -13.68 4.31
CA TRP A 191 5.26 -13.57 5.49
C TRP A 191 5.21 -12.16 6.12
N ASP A 192 5.82 -12.02 7.30
CA ASP A 192 6.19 -10.76 7.94
C ASP A 192 7.38 -10.98 8.88
N CYS A 193 7.82 -9.94 9.61
CA CYS A 193 8.95 -10.03 10.54
C CYS A 193 8.58 -10.52 11.94
N GLY A 194 7.34 -10.85 12.19
CA GLY A 194 6.85 -11.30 13.51
C GLY A 194 6.91 -12.82 13.73
N GLY A 195 7.31 -13.59 12.75
CA GLY A 195 7.48 -15.04 12.82
C GLY A 195 6.26 -15.85 12.47
#